data_75199a98c01a44ba34897a33c11b837c
#
_entry.id   75199a98c01a44ba34897a33c11b837c
#
_cell.length_a   1.000
_cell.length_b   1.000
_cell.length_c   1.000
_cell.angle_alpha   90.00
_cell.angle_beta   90.00
_cell.angle_gamma   90.00
#
_symmetry.space_group_name_H-M   'P 1'
#
loop_
_entity.id
_entity.type
_entity.pdbx_description
1 polymer ?
#
loop_
_entity_poly.entity_id
_entity_poly.type
_entity_poly.pdbx_seq_one_letter_code
_entity_poly.pdbx_strand_id
1 'polypeptide(L)'
;LMTACSPKVVTHISKVYPDIIPTDSVYVIELGDKVPNTAETIGRISVVDRGTSSKCRYDQVLHLAQEATGKNGGNGLVITDHLKPSFWGSSCHQISGLMLRLSDRQVDTMKVNPVQDMIELDHVVTKERAENRRAPSSTFEGSIGYGWVTSKLYDVDGRSLGSKGGVDWKLSYEYTWSSGWGIGMQYSGFRASFPGGNMMLSYIAPEWVVRSRWDKWILKAGLGLGLFLYNEPGYHSSGLGAHATVGLEYMITNQWGVGISANTINGSLPDRSEVKLKDNERTGITRFNVLGGIRWYF
;
A
#
# COMPACT_ATOMS: atom_id res chain seq x y z
N LEU A 1 6.40 27.36 0.22
CA LEU A 1 5.10 27.22 0.92
C LEU A 1 4.56 25.83 0.58
N MET A 2 4.80 24.85 1.44
CA MET A 2 4.15 23.54 1.34
C MET A 2 2.68 23.73 1.71
N THR A 3 1.79 23.66 0.75
CA THR A 3 0.37 23.57 1.00
C THR A 3 0.10 22.22 1.67
N ALA A 4 -0.15 22.25 2.98
CA ALA A 4 -0.58 21.06 3.70
C ALA A 4 -1.86 20.54 3.05
N CYS A 5 -1.82 19.33 2.45
CA CYS A 5 -2.98 18.72 1.85
C CYS A 5 -4.01 18.41 2.95
N SER A 6 -5.21 18.98 2.82
CA SER A 6 -6.33 18.67 3.70
C SER A 6 -7.00 17.36 3.29
N PRO A 7 -7.64 16.64 4.22
CA PRO A 7 -8.48 15.50 3.90
C PRO A 7 -9.55 15.84 2.86
N LYS A 8 -9.98 14.84 2.09
CA LYS A 8 -11.02 15.01 1.08
C LYS A 8 -12.38 14.82 1.71
N VAL A 9 -13.25 15.82 1.57
CA VAL A 9 -14.67 15.72 1.90
C VAL A 9 -15.43 15.21 0.67
N VAL A 10 -16.20 14.15 0.84
CA VAL A 10 -17.08 13.55 -0.18
C VAL A 10 -18.50 13.58 0.35
N THR A 11 -19.41 14.23 -0.38
CA THR A 11 -20.82 14.34 -0.01
C THR A 11 -21.71 13.74 -1.09
N HIS A 12 -22.77 13.07 -0.66
CA HIS A 12 -23.86 12.59 -1.50
C HIS A 12 -25.16 13.18 -0.98
N ILE A 13 -25.65 14.21 -1.65
CA ILE A 13 -26.83 14.98 -1.24
C ILE A 13 -28.09 14.34 -1.84
N SER A 14 -29.08 14.06 -1.01
CA SER A 14 -30.40 13.59 -1.43
C SER A 14 -31.46 14.70 -1.41
N LYS A 15 -31.30 15.69 -0.51
CA LYS A 15 -32.16 16.85 -0.39
C LYS A 15 -31.32 18.09 -0.12
N VAL A 16 -31.68 19.21 -0.72
CA VAL A 16 -31.00 20.51 -0.57
C VAL A 16 -31.83 21.45 0.27
N TYR A 17 -31.20 22.05 1.28
CA TYR A 17 -31.78 23.09 2.13
C TYR A 17 -30.86 24.31 2.12
N PRO A 18 -31.37 25.49 2.51
CA PRO A 18 -30.53 26.69 2.67
C PRO A 18 -29.38 26.44 3.65
N ASP A 19 -28.23 27.03 3.35
CA ASP A 19 -27.04 26.94 4.18
C ASP A 19 -27.29 27.38 5.64
N ILE A 20 -26.71 26.68 6.58
CA ILE A 20 -26.72 27.04 7.99
C ILE A 20 -25.35 27.61 8.37
N ILE A 21 -25.33 28.88 8.75
CA ILE A 21 -24.14 29.60 9.22
C ILE A 21 -24.47 30.17 10.59
N PRO A 22 -23.64 30.00 11.61
CA PRO A 22 -22.29 29.39 11.60
C PRO A 22 -22.30 27.87 11.75
N THR A 23 -21.21 27.24 11.31
CA THR A 23 -20.95 25.78 11.32
C THR A 23 -21.02 25.16 12.74
N ASP A 24 -20.73 25.94 13.78
CA ASP A 24 -20.79 25.51 15.19
C ASP A 24 -22.23 25.19 15.66
N SER A 25 -23.25 25.55 14.86
CA SER A 25 -24.64 25.19 15.12
C SER A 25 -25.03 23.78 14.71
N VAL A 26 -24.12 23.05 14.01
CA VAL A 26 -24.35 21.66 13.60
C VAL A 26 -24.13 20.75 14.80
N TYR A 27 -25.21 20.14 15.28
CA TYR A 27 -25.18 19.21 16.40
C TYR A 27 -24.54 17.89 15.98
N VAL A 28 -23.53 17.42 16.71
CA VAL A 28 -22.86 16.13 16.44
C VAL A 28 -23.45 15.04 17.33
N ILE A 29 -23.85 13.96 16.70
CA ILE A 29 -24.30 12.72 17.35
C ILE A 29 -23.17 11.71 17.15
N GLU A 30 -22.52 11.34 18.23
CA GLU A 30 -21.36 10.44 18.20
C GLU A 30 -21.77 9.00 17.88
N LEU A 31 -20.79 8.20 17.49
CA LEU A 31 -20.99 6.79 17.14
C LEU A 31 -21.58 6.01 18.31
N GLY A 32 -22.77 5.44 18.10
CA GLY A 32 -23.52 4.68 19.10
C GLY A 32 -24.53 5.48 19.91
N ASP A 33 -24.57 6.82 19.74
CA ASP A 33 -25.59 7.65 20.38
C ASP A 33 -26.94 7.51 19.66
N LYS A 34 -28.03 7.76 20.41
CA LYS A 34 -29.39 7.69 19.88
C LYS A 34 -29.70 8.91 19.02
N VAL A 35 -30.28 8.65 17.83
CA VAL A 35 -30.72 9.68 16.92
C VAL A 35 -32.19 10.04 17.20
N PRO A 36 -32.57 11.33 17.22
CA PRO A 36 -33.95 11.73 17.38
C PRO A 36 -34.86 11.17 16.29
N ASN A 37 -36.08 10.75 16.67
CA ASN A 37 -37.07 10.17 15.72
C ASN A 37 -37.54 11.17 14.66
N THR A 38 -37.42 12.47 14.96
CA THR A 38 -37.78 13.56 14.05
C THR A 38 -36.66 13.92 13.07
N ALA A 39 -35.54 13.20 13.11
CA ALA A 39 -34.41 13.44 12.23
C ALA A 39 -34.70 13.04 10.80
N GLU A 40 -34.49 13.98 9.89
CA GLU A 40 -34.57 13.75 8.45
C GLU A 40 -33.18 13.66 7.85
N THR A 41 -32.91 12.59 7.10
CA THR A 41 -31.62 12.44 6.39
C THR A 41 -31.63 13.26 5.11
N ILE A 42 -30.68 14.17 4.97
CA ILE A 42 -30.50 15.03 3.79
C ILE A 42 -29.35 14.57 2.90
N GLY A 43 -28.47 13.73 3.40
CA GLY A 43 -27.36 13.18 2.61
C GLY A 43 -26.38 12.40 3.45
N ARG A 44 -25.33 11.93 2.78
CA ARG A 44 -24.19 11.22 3.38
C ARG A 44 -22.92 12.03 3.20
N ILE A 45 -22.00 11.89 4.16
CA ILE A 45 -20.70 12.54 4.14
C ILE A 45 -19.61 11.54 4.52
N SER A 46 -18.46 11.71 3.89
CA SER A 46 -17.24 11.01 4.30
C SER A 46 -16.05 11.96 4.19
N VAL A 47 -15.22 11.98 5.22
CA VAL A 47 -13.95 12.70 5.22
C VAL A 47 -12.84 11.67 5.23
N VAL A 48 -12.11 11.60 4.11
CA VAL A 48 -11.13 10.55 3.84
C VAL A 48 -9.74 11.13 3.60
N ASP A 49 -8.71 10.36 3.94
CA ASP A 49 -7.32 10.71 3.66
C ASP A 49 -7.01 10.59 2.16
N ARG A 50 -6.19 11.52 1.65
CA ARG A 50 -5.62 11.47 0.30
C ARG A 50 -4.22 10.85 0.24
N GLY A 51 -3.70 10.35 1.37
CA GLY A 51 -2.35 9.78 1.47
C GLY A 51 -1.25 10.80 1.78
N THR A 52 -1.54 12.10 1.69
CA THR A 52 -0.60 13.20 1.98
C THR A 52 -1.18 14.24 2.95
N SER A 53 -2.27 13.90 3.62
CA SER A 53 -2.94 14.81 4.54
C SER A 53 -2.13 14.98 5.84
N SER A 54 -1.86 16.22 6.23
CA SER A 54 -1.14 16.56 7.46
C SER A 54 -2.03 17.19 8.54
N LYS A 55 -3.21 17.66 8.17
CA LYS A 55 -4.21 18.27 9.08
C LYS A 55 -5.42 17.34 9.17
N CYS A 56 -5.28 16.26 9.91
CA CYS A 56 -6.27 15.19 9.92
C CYS A 56 -6.46 14.57 11.32
N ARG A 57 -6.29 15.37 12.37
CA ARG A 57 -6.72 14.99 13.72
C ARG A 57 -8.24 14.86 13.76
N TYR A 58 -8.76 14.14 14.71
CA TYR A 58 -10.22 13.90 14.83
C TYR A 58 -11.04 15.19 14.84
N ASP A 59 -10.61 16.17 15.67
CA ASP A 59 -11.23 17.50 15.74
C ASP A 59 -11.28 18.22 14.38
N GLN A 60 -10.21 18.14 13.61
CA GLN A 60 -10.10 18.77 12.29
C GLN A 60 -11.01 18.08 11.25
N VAL A 61 -11.02 16.75 11.26
CA VAL A 61 -11.85 15.94 10.36
C VAL A 61 -13.33 16.13 10.68
N LEU A 62 -13.67 16.18 11.96
CA LEU A 62 -15.04 16.45 12.44
C LEU A 62 -15.50 17.86 12.04
N HIS A 63 -14.65 18.87 12.21
CA HIS A 63 -14.96 20.24 11.79
C HIS A 63 -15.23 20.35 10.28
N LEU A 64 -14.44 19.67 9.46
CA LEU A 64 -14.70 19.60 8.00
C LEU A 64 -16.05 18.97 7.67
N ALA A 65 -16.44 17.94 8.42
CA ALA A 65 -17.74 17.30 8.24
C ALA A 65 -18.90 18.20 8.69
N GLN A 66 -18.75 18.92 9.81
CA GLN A 66 -19.73 19.89 10.29
C GLN A 66 -19.90 21.05 9.28
N GLU A 67 -18.79 21.59 8.78
CA GLU A 67 -18.78 22.66 7.78
C GLU A 67 -19.52 22.23 6.50
N ALA A 68 -19.23 21.04 5.99
CA ALA A 68 -19.91 20.52 4.81
C ALA A 68 -21.40 20.22 5.07
N THR A 69 -21.75 19.75 6.26
CA THR A 69 -23.14 19.54 6.67
C THR A 69 -23.91 20.85 6.71
N GLY A 70 -23.35 21.88 7.35
CA GLY A 70 -23.97 23.21 7.43
C GLY A 70 -24.16 23.86 6.05
N LYS A 71 -23.17 23.78 5.17
CA LYS A 71 -23.24 24.25 3.77
C LYS A 71 -24.33 23.57 2.95
N ASN A 72 -24.76 22.39 3.32
CA ASN A 72 -25.85 21.68 2.67
C ASN A 72 -27.18 21.79 3.44
N GLY A 73 -27.26 22.70 4.40
CA GLY A 73 -28.46 23.01 5.16
C GLY A 73 -28.80 22.00 6.27
N GLY A 74 -27.85 21.15 6.65
CA GLY A 74 -27.99 20.24 7.79
C GLY A 74 -27.65 20.91 9.11
N ASN A 75 -28.45 20.67 10.17
CA ASN A 75 -28.22 21.12 11.54
C ASN A 75 -27.83 19.97 12.48
N GLY A 76 -27.70 18.74 11.94
CA GLY A 76 -27.24 17.56 12.65
C GLY A 76 -26.29 16.75 11.77
N LEU A 77 -25.30 16.15 12.42
CA LEU A 77 -24.36 15.22 11.82
C LEU A 77 -24.27 14.01 12.75
N VAL A 78 -24.64 12.83 12.27
CA VAL A 78 -24.42 11.59 12.99
C VAL A 78 -23.21 10.86 12.43
N ILE A 79 -22.30 10.46 13.30
CA ILE A 79 -21.13 9.67 12.93
C ILE A 79 -21.54 8.21 12.86
N THR A 80 -21.41 7.61 11.69
CA THR A 80 -21.75 6.19 11.44
C THR A 80 -20.51 5.30 11.46
N ASP A 81 -19.34 5.87 11.18
CA ASP A 81 -18.07 5.14 11.25
C ASP A 81 -16.89 6.08 11.50
N HIS A 82 -15.88 5.56 12.22
CA HIS A 82 -14.66 6.27 12.54
C HIS A 82 -13.44 5.34 12.42
N LEU A 83 -12.64 5.55 11.40
CA LEU A 83 -11.37 4.87 11.21
C LEU A 83 -10.26 5.68 11.89
N LYS A 84 -9.64 5.06 12.91
CA LYS A 84 -8.51 5.65 13.64
C LYS A 84 -7.22 5.51 12.85
N PRO A 85 -6.25 6.42 13.03
CA PRO A 85 -4.91 6.28 12.47
C PRO A 85 -4.28 4.92 12.81
N SER A 86 -3.59 4.32 11.86
CA SER A 86 -2.89 3.07 12.07
C SER A 86 -1.54 3.08 11.36
N PHE A 87 -0.56 2.36 11.91
CA PHE A 87 0.79 2.29 11.35
C PHE A 87 0.82 1.68 9.93
N TRP A 88 -0.10 0.77 9.63
CA TRP A 88 -0.19 0.05 8.35
C TRP A 88 -1.31 0.55 7.44
N GLY A 89 -1.97 1.63 7.83
CA GLY A 89 -3.05 2.26 7.06
C GLY A 89 -2.80 3.75 6.88
N SER A 90 -3.88 4.53 6.98
CA SER A 90 -3.79 5.98 6.98
C SER A 90 -3.26 6.50 8.32
N SER A 91 -2.37 7.47 8.29
CA SER A 91 -1.93 8.22 9.48
C SER A 91 -2.99 9.22 9.98
N CYS A 92 -4.13 9.31 9.30
CA CYS A 92 -5.20 10.25 9.49
C CYS A 92 -6.44 9.59 10.08
N HIS A 93 -7.18 10.34 10.90
CA HIS A 93 -8.57 10.02 11.22
C HIS A 93 -9.42 10.16 9.96
N GLN A 94 -10.37 9.23 9.77
CA GLN A 94 -11.36 9.28 8.72
C GLN A 94 -12.73 9.02 9.34
N ILE A 95 -13.75 9.75 8.92
CA ILE A 95 -15.10 9.59 9.42
C ILE A 95 -16.10 9.44 8.27
N SER A 96 -17.16 8.68 8.50
CA SER A 96 -18.35 8.66 7.68
C SER A 96 -19.57 9.00 8.53
N GLY A 97 -20.56 9.63 7.92
CA GLY A 97 -21.75 10.03 8.65
C GLY A 97 -22.93 10.38 7.75
N LEU A 98 -24.08 10.58 8.39
CA LEU A 98 -25.29 11.09 7.76
C LEU A 98 -25.50 12.55 8.15
N MET A 99 -25.79 13.38 7.16
CA MET A 99 -26.21 14.75 7.33
C MET A 99 -27.71 14.78 7.63
N LEU A 100 -28.10 15.45 8.70
CA LEU A 100 -29.47 15.46 9.20
C LEU A 100 -30.05 16.86 9.25
N ARG A 101 -31.37 16.93 9.07
CA ARG A 101 -32.20 18.05 9.46
C ARG A 101 -32.99 17.65 10.71
N LEU A 102 -32.70 18.29 11.82
CA LEU A 102 -33.35 18.08 13.11
C LEU A 102 -34.44 19.14 13.29
N SER A 103 -35.68 18.75 13.50
CA SER A 103 -36.79 19.63 13.90
C SER A 103 -36.91 19.66 15.41
N ASP A 104 -36.58 18.59 16.11
CA ASP A 104 -36.52 18.46 17.54
C ASP A 104 -35.28 17.65 17.94
N ARG A 105 -34.63 18.01 19.04
CA ARG A 105 -33.46 17.32 19.58
C ARG A 105 -33.82 16.29 20.67
N GLN A 106 -35.11 16.19 21.02
CA GLN A 106 -35.54 15.18 22.00
C GLN A 106 -35.53 13.78 21.37
N VAL A 107 -35.00 12.84 22.12
CA VAL A 107 -34.96 11.44 21.72
C VAL A 107 -36.24 10.74 22.20
N ASP A 108 -37.07 10.31 21.29
CA ASP A 108 -38.20 9.44 21.59
C ASP A 108 -37.74 7.98 21.57
N THR A 109 -37.74 7.31 22.72
CA THR A 109 -37.19 5.96 22.91
C THR A 109 -38.16 4.85 22.52
N MET A 110 -39.42 5.17 22.14
CA MET A 110 -40.47 4.15 21.99
C MET A 110 -40.86 3.82 20.53
N LYS A 111 -40.28 4.49 19.53
CA LYS A 111 -40.61 4.23 18.12
C LYS A 111 -39.40 3.72 17.34
N VAL A 112 -39.66 2.85 16.37
CA VAL A 112 -38.66 2.44 15.38
C VAL A 112 -38.14 3.71 14.67
N ASN A 113 -36.86 3.93 14.71
CA ASN A 113 -36.22 5.10 14.11
C ASN A 113 -35.60 4.72 12.77
N PRO A 114 -36.19 5.12 11.64
CA PRO A 114 -35.68 4.75 10.30
C PRO A 114 -34.28 5.32 10.04
N VAL A 115 -33.89 6.37 10.75
CA VAL A 115 -32.52 6.91 10.65
C VAL A 115 -31.52 5.96 11.34
N GLN A 116 -31.90 5.31 12.43
CA GLN A 116 -31.06 4.34 13.12
C GLN A 116 -30.78 3.12 12.23
N ASP A 117 -31.80 2.60 11.54
CA ASP A 117 -31.63 1.51 10.58
C ASP A 117 -30.71 1.91 9.41
N MET A 118 -30.81 3.19 8.96
CA MET A 118 -29.89 3.74 7.94
C MET A 118 -28.47 3.84 8.44
N ILE A 119 -28.25 4.19 9.72
CA ILE A 119 -26.92 4.27 10.33
C ILE A 119 -26.29 2.89 10.36
N GLU A 120 -27.04 1.88 10.80
CA GLU A 120 -26.55 0.51 10.85
C GLU A 120 -26.20 -0.01 9.46
N LEU A 121 -27.06 0.23 8.46
CA LEU A 121 -26.78 -0.12 7.07
C LEU A 121 -25.55 0.60 6.52
N ASP A 122 -25.41 1.91 6.81
CA ASP A 122 -24.26 2.70 6.36
C ASP A 122 -22.96 2.23 7.02
N HIS A 123 -23.02 1.83 8.28
CA HIS A 123 -21.88 1.23 8.97
C HIS A 123 -21.43 -0.07 8.30
N VAL A 124 -22.37 -0.97 7.97
CA VAL A 124 -22.07 -2.23 7.24
C VAL A 124 -21.44 -1.93 5.88
N VAL A 125 -22.03 -1.03 5.09
CA VAL A 125 -21.53 -0.64 3.77
C VAL A 125 -20.15 0.00 3.86
N THR A 126 -19.93 0.85 4.87
CA THR A 126 -18.63 1.52 5.06
C THR A 126 -17.56 0.50 5.47
N LYS A 127 -17.91 -0.45 6.32
CA LYS A 127 -17.01 -1.54 6.73
C LYS A 127 -16.64 -2.41 5.52
N GLU A 128 -17.62 -2.82 4.72
CA GLU A 128 -17.38 -3.58 3.48
C GLU A 128 -16.49 -2.80 2.49
N ARG A 129 -16.74 -1.49 2.34
CA ARG A 129 -15.87 -0.63 1.49
C ARG A 129 -14.46 -0.52 2.04
N ALA A 130 -14.29 -0.43 3.35
CA ALA A 130 -12.97 -0.38 3.98
C ALA A 130 -12.23 -1.72 3.80
N GLU A 131 -12.94 -2.84 3.91
CA GLU A 131 -12.39 -4.17 3.66
C GLU A 131 -12.03 -4.37 2.19
N ASN A 132 -12.87 -3.91 1.26
CA ASN A 132 -12.60 -3.94 -0.18
C ASN A 132 -11.48 -2.98 -0.63
N ARG A 133 -11.13 -1.98 0.18
CA ARG A 133 -9.96 -1.11 -0.06
C ARG A 133 -8.64 -1.72 0.40
N ARG A 134 -8.68 -2.78 1.21
CA ARG A 134 -7.47 -3.52 1.56
C ARG A 134 -6.94 -4.20 0.30
N ALA A 135 -5.62 -4.25 0.15
CA ALA A 135 -5.03 -5.04 -0.92
C ALA A 135 -5.53 -6.47 -0.79
N PRO A 136 -5.98 -7.12 -1.88
CA PRO A 136 -6.34 -8.52 -1.87
C PRO A 136 -5.24 -9.36 -1.25
N SER A 137 -5.61 -10.47 -0.62
CA SER A 137 -4.68 -11.30 0.14
C SER A 137 -3.62 -11.96 -0.75
N SER A 138 -3.94 -12.28 -1.99
CA SER A 138 -3.05 -12.94 -2.93
C SER A 138 -2.64 -12.01 -4.07
N THR A 139 -1.35 -12.05 -4.43
CA THR A 139 -0.81 -11.26 -5.53
C THR A 139 0.18 -12.08 -6.34
N PHE A 140 0.04 -12.02 -7.65
CA PHE A 140 1.04 -12.50 -8.58
C PHE A 140 1.68 -11.30 -9.29
N GLU A 141 3.02 -11.24 -9.32
CA GLU A 141 3.79 -10.16 -9.95
C GLU A 141 4.67 -10.70 -11.05
N GLY A 142 4.67 -10.03 -12.22
CA GLY A 142 5.65 -10.19 -13.28
C GLY A 142 6.30 -8.84 -13.56
N SER A 143 7.63 -8.78 -13.46
CA SER A 143 8.40 -7.53 -13.62
C SER A 143 9.64 -7.76 -14.47
N ILE A 144 10.03 -6.74 -15.24
CA ILE A 144 11.23 -6.72 -16.06
C ILE A 144 11.91 -5.34 -15.96
N GLY A 145 13.21 -5.29 -16.14
CA GLY A 145 13.95 -4.05 -16.10
C GLY A 145 15.45 -4.24 -16.28
N TYR A 146 16.20 -3.44 -15.58
CA TYR A 146 17.65 -3.41 -15.71
C TYR A 146 18.34 -3.63 -14.36
N GLY A 147 19.38 -4.47 -14.38
CA GLY A 147 20.18 -4.79 -13.21
C GLY A 147 21.65 -4.50 -13.41
N TRP A 148 22.35 -4.33 -12.28
CA TRP A 148 23.81 -4.15 -12.24
C TRP A 148 24.41 -5.06 -11.19
N VAL A 149 25.50 -5.73 -11.57
CA VAL A 149 26.37 -6.41 -10.58
C VAL A 149 27.38 -5.39 -10.07
N THR A 150 27.32 -5.07 -8.78
CA THR A 150 28.20 -4.08 -8.16
C THR A 150 29.50 -4.68 -7.62
N SER A 151 29.54 -6.00 -7.41
CA SER A 151 30.75 -6.71 -7.00
C SER A 151 31.81 -6.67 -8.09
N LYS A 152 33.08 -6.64 -7.68
CA LYS A 152 34.20 -6.82 -8.60
C LYS A 152 34.19 -8.27 -9.07
N LEU A 153 34.04 -8.47 -10.38
CA LEU A 153 34.22 -9.77 -11.02
C LEU A 153 35.52 -9.75 -11.80
N TYR A 154 36.26 -10.84 -11.73
CA TYR A 154 37.53 -11.00 -12.43
C TYR A 154 37.40 -12.14 -13.46
N ASP A 155 37.99 -11.93 -14.62
CA ASP A 155 38.16 -12.98 -15.63
C ASP A 155 39.20 -14.02 -15.13
N VAL A 156 39.29 -15.16 -15.83
CA VAL A 156 40.25 -16.23 -15.55
C VAL A 156 41.70 -15.70 -15.52
N ASP A 157 41.98 -14.67 -16.31
CA ASP A 157 43.27 -13.97 -16.35
C ASP A 157 43.47 -12.92 -15.23
N GLY A 158 42.54 -12.80 -14.28
CA GLY A 158 42.60 -11.83 -13.18
C GLY A 158 42.31 -10.39 -13.58
N ARG A 159 41.77 -10.14 -14.80
CA ARG A 159 41.38 -8.82 -15.26
C ARG A 159 39.99 -8.48 -14.75
N SER A 160 39.82 -7.28 -14.19
CA SER A 160 38.49 -6.81 -13.76
C SER A 160 37.56 -6.72 -14.95
N LEU A 161 36.44 -7.43 -14.89
CA LEU A 161 35.34 -7.26 -15.84
C LEU A 161 34.71 -5.90 -15.61
N GLY A 162 34.57 -5.09 -16.65
CA GLY A 162 33.99 -3.74 -16.60
C GLY A 162 32.53 -3.69 -16.18
N SER A 163 31.77 -2.78 -16.76
CA SER A 163 30.35 -2.61 -16.47
C SER A 163 29.56 -3.91 -16.70
N LYS A 164 28.78 -4.34 -15.72
CA LYS A 164 28.08 -5.62 -15.62
C LYS A 164 26.59 -5.39 -15.50
N GLY A 165 26.06 -4.55 -16.37
CA GLY A 165 24.65 -4.31 -16.50
C GLY A 165 23.97 -5.27 -17.46
N GLY A 166 22.72 -5.56 -17.23
CA GLY A 166 21.95 -6.48 -18.08
C GLY A 166 20.46 -6.46 -17.80
N VAL A 167 19.76 -7.31 -18.55
CA VAL A 167 18.31 -7.48 -18.37
C VAL A 167 18.05 -8.28 -17.10
N ASP A 168 17.13 -7.80 -16.31
CA ASP A 168 16.69 -8.42 -15.06
C ASP A 168 15.17 -8.62 -15.09
N TRP A 169 14.69 -9.73 -14.54
CA TRP A 169 13.27 -10.04 -14.45
C TRP A 169 12.94 -10.72 -13.12
N LYS A 170 11.72 -10.55 -12.68
CA LYS A 170 11.20 -11.13 -11.44
C LYS A 170 9.80 -11.68 -11.64
N LEU A 171 9.54 -12.83 -11.05
CA LEU A 171 8.22 -13.41 -10.84
C LEU A 171 8.05 -13.62 -9.34
N SER A 172 6.94 -13.20 -8.77
CA SER A 172 6.65 -13.48 -7.37
C SER A 172 5.17 -13.77 -7.14
N TYR A 173 4.93 -14.61 -6.15
CA TYR A 173 3.62 -14.84 -5.56
C TYR A 173 3.69 -14.46 -4.09
N GLU A 174 2.70 -13.73 -3.61
CA GLU A 174 2.65 -13.25 -2.24
C GLU A 174 1.24 -13.40 -1.67
N TYR A 175 1.18 -13.80 -0.42
CA TYR A 175 -0.02 -13.77 0.40
C TYR A 175 0.16 -12.78 1.53
N THR A 176 -0.78 -11.83 1.67
CA THR A 176 -0.71 -10.75 2.66
C THR A 176 -1.94 -10.80 3.56
N TRP A 177 -1.73 -10.84 4.87
CA TRP A 177 -2.80 -10.76 5.86
C TRP A 177 -3.38 -9.35 5.94
N SER A 178 -4.53 -9.24 6.57
CA SER A 178 -5.22 -7.94 6.79
C SER A 178 -4.38 -6.92 7.58
N SER A 179 -3.38 -7.38 8.31
CA SER A 179 -2.41 -6.54 9.04
C SER A 179 -1.37 -5.86 8.13
N GLY A 180 -1.33 -6.20 6.83
CA GLY A 180 -0.32 -5.71 5.89
C GLY A 180 0.97 -6.54 5.84
N TRP A 181 1.15 -7.48 6.75
CA TRP A 181 2.23 -8.46 6.70
C TRP A 181 1.89 -9.61 5.77
N GLY A 182 2.88 -10.23 5.19
CA GLY A 182 2.69 -11.35 4.29
C GLY A 182 3.94 -12.20 4.12
N ILE A 183 3.74 -13.31 3.43
CA ILE A 183 4.79 -14.22 2.99
C ILE A 183 4.65 -14.45 1.50
N GLY A 184 5.75 -14.71 0.86
CA GLY A 184 5.77 -14.95 -0.58
C GLY A 184 6.90 -15.87 -1.00
N MET A 185 6.95 -16.09 -2.29
CA MET A 185 8.02 -16.76 -3.00
C MET A 185 8.39 -15.91 -4.20
N GLN A 186 9.67 -15.62 -4.39
CA GLN A 186 10.13 -14.96 -5.60
C GLN A 186 11.18 -15.78 -6.36
N TYR A 187 11.10 -15.66 -7.66
CA TYR A 187 12.16 -16.03 -8.60
C TYR A 187 12.66 -14.77 -9.30
N SER A 188 13.97 -14.58 -9.38
CA SER A 188 14.59 -13.49 -10.12
C SER A 188 15.70 -14.01 -11.01
N GLY A 189 15.71 -13.58 -12.27
CA GLY A 189 16.69 -13.92 -13.27
C GLY A 189 17.38 -12.67 -13.80
N PHE A 190 18.69 -12.77 -14.04
CA PHE A 190 19.50 -11.69 -14.61
C PHE A 190 20.40 -12.24 -15.69
N ARG A 191 20.53 -11.52 -16.79
CA ARG A 191 21.42 -11.87 -17.88
C ARG A 191 22.25 -10.65 -18.29
N ALA A 192 23.55 -10.81 -18.26
CA ALA A 192 24.50 -9.83 -18.78
C ALA A 192 25.43 -10.50 -19.82
N SER A 193 25.81 -9.73 -20.84
CA SER A 193 26.77 -10.13 -21.86
C SER A 193 28.08 -9.37 -21.65
N PHE A 194 29.20 -10.06 -21.76
CA PHE A 194 30.54 -9.49 -21.67
C PHE A 194 31.48 -10.13 -22.70
N PRO A 195 32.62 -9.52 -23.01
CA PRO A 195 33.60 -10.13 -23.89
C PRO A 195 34.04 -11.49 -23.31
N GLY A 196 33.70 -12.58 -23.98
CA GLY A 196 33.99 -13.97 -23.52
C GLY A 196 32.75 -14.79 -23.17
N GLY A 197 31.56 -14.22 -23.06
CA GLY A 197 30.35 -15.01 -22.83
C GLY A 197 29.17 -14.26 -22.23
N ASN A 198 28.17 -15.03 -21.84
CA ASN A 198 26.99 -14.55 -21.16
C ASN A 198 27.00 -15.07 -19.72
N MET A 199 26.73 -14.18 -18.76
CA MET A 199 26.49 -14.54 -17.38
C MET A 199 24.99 -14.58 -17.12
N MET A 200 24.54 -15.61 -16.46
CA MET A 200 23.17 -15.74 -15.98
C MET A 200 23.16 -15.96 -14.47
N LEU A 201 22.44 -15.11 -13.75
CA LEU A 201 22.19 -15.26 -12.32
C LEU A 201 20.72 -15.59 -12.11
N SER A 202 20.44 -16.62 -11.34
CA SER A 202 19.09 -16.96 -10.91
C SER A 202 19.02 -16.98 -9.41
N TYR A 203 17.91 -16.52 -8.86
CA TYR A 203 17.67 -16.49 -7.45
C TYR A 203 16.24 -16.90 -7.14
N ILE A 204 16.06 -17.81 -6.20
CA ILE A 204 14.77 -18.26 -5.72
C ILE A 204 14.76 -18.21 -4.19
N ALA A 205 13.75 -17.57 -3.64
CA ALA A 205 13.65 -17.38 -2.18
C ALA A 205 12.22 -17.25 -1.70
N PRO A 206 11.90 -17.83 -0.54
CA PRO A 206 10.81 -17.33 0.26
C PRO A 206 11.12 -15.90 0.71
N GLU A 207 10.08 -15.07 0.80
CA GLU A 207 10.20 -13.70 1.23
C GLU A 207 9.16 -13.33 2.29
N TRP A 208 9.54 -12.44 3.15
CA TRP A 208 8.67 -11.73 4.06
C TRP A 208 8.33 -10.39 3.44
N VAL A 209 7.06 -10.09 3.36
CA VAL A 209 6.57 -8.84 2.75
C VAL A 209 5.76 -8.03 3.73
N VAL A 210 5.85 -6.73 3.54
CA VAL A 210 5.03 -5.75 4.24
C VAL A 210 4.44 -4.82 3.19
N ARG A 211 3.13 -4.60 3.27
CA ARG A 211 2.40 -3.71 2.38
C ARG A 211 1.64 -2.66 3.18
N SER A 212 1.72 -1.43 2.72
CA SER A 212 0.89 -0.33 3.17
C SER A 212 0.12 0.22 1.98
N ARG A 213 -1.21 0.34 2.09
CA ARG A 213 -2.07 0.85 1.03
C ARG A 213 -2.71 2.15 1.45
N TRP A 214 -2.65 3.15 0.57
CA TRP A 214 -3.40 4.40 0.69
C TRP A 214 -4.07 4.72 -0.66
N ASP A 215 -5.38 4.66 -0.66
CA ASP A 215 -6.21 4.78 -1.87
C ASP A 215 -5.78 3.79 -2.96
N LYS A 216 -5.24 4.29 -4.07
CA LYS A 216 -4.78 3.47 -5.21
C LYS A 216 -3.29 3.12 -5.15
N TRP A 217 -2.56 3.67 -4.20
CA TRP A 217 -1.13 3.42 -4.05
C TRP A 217 -0.85 2.33 -3.03
N ILE A 218 0.14 1.50 -3.32
CA ILE A 218 0.65 0.48 -2.41
C ILE A 218 2.15 0.63 -2.33
N LEU A 219 2.67 0.83 -1.12
CA LEU A 219 4.08 0.71 -0.80
C LEU A 219 4.34 -0.71 -0.33
N LYS A 220 5.35 -1.34 -0.90
CA LYS A 220 5.79 -2.69 -0.57
C LYS A 220 7.23 -2.67 -0.08
N ALA A 221 7.55 -3.46 0.93
CA ALA A 221 8.91 -3.83 1.30
C ALA A 221 8.98 -5.33 1.51
N GLY A 222 10.09 -5.94 1.14
CA GLY A 222 10.29 -7.39 1.26
C GLY A 222 11.72 -7.73 1.62
N LEU A 223 11.89 -8.83 2.36
CA LEU A 223 13.17 -9.42 2.73
C LEU A 223 13.09 -10.94 2.58
N GLY A 224 14.15 -11.56 2.12
CA GLY A 224 14.18 -13.02 2.03
C GLY A 224 15.57 -13.60 1.93
N LEU A 225 15.63 -14.90 2.17
CA LEU A 225 16.83 -15.73 2.09
C LEU A 225 16.53 -16.94 1.20
N GLY A 226 17.45 -17.28 0.29
CA GLY A 226 17.19 -18.35 -0.66
C GLY A 226 18.41 -18.85 -1.39
N LEU A 227 18.17 -19.56 -2.49
CA LEU A 227 19.19 -20.14 -3.32
C LEU A 227 19.62 -19.17 -4.42
N PHE A 228 20.91 -18.97 -4.54
CA PHE A 228 21.54 -18.16 -5.57
C PHE A 228 22.32 -19.06 -6.52
N LEU A 229 22.03 -18.97 -7.81
CA LEU A 229 22.61 -19.78 -8.85
C LEU A 229 23.37 -18.88 -9.82
N TYR A 230 24.63 -19.23 -10.04
CA TYR A 230 25.51 -18.59 -11.02
C TYR A 230 25.78 -19.55 -12.18
N ASN A 231 25.64 -19.04 -13.38
CA ASN A 231 25.83 -19.83 -14.61
C ASN A 231 26.57 -19.01 -15.66
N GLU A 232 27.71 -19.49 -16.10
CA GLU A 232 28.47 -18.99 -17.24
C GLU A 232 28.94 -20.18 -18.12
N PRO A 233 29.35 -19.98 -19.38
CA PRO A 233 29.87 -21.07 -20.19
C PRO A 233 31.06 -21.77 -19.52
N GLY A 234 30.87 -23.07 -19.23
CA GLY A 234 31.89 -23.91 -18.60
C GLY A 234 31.99 -23.81 -17.07
N TYR A 235 31.16 -22.96 -16.40
CA TYR A 235 31.16 -22.87 -14.95
C TYR A 235 29.78 -22.67 -14.37
N HIS A 236 29.42 -23.50 -13.40
CA HIS A 236 28.18 -23.46 -12.65
C HIS A 236 28.51 -23.45 -11.16
N SER A 237 27.84 -22.60 -10.42
CA SER A 237 27.98 -22.52 -8.98
C SER A 237 26.66 -22.18 -8.31
N SER A 238 26.49 -22.63 -7.08
CA SER A 238 25.30 -22.33 -6.29
C SER A 238 25.70 -21.96 -4.87
N GLY A 239 24.89 -21.13 -4.24
CA GLY A 239 25.12 -20.70 -2.89
C GLY A 239 23.85 -20.16 -2.24
N LEU A 240 24.01 -19.59 -1.07
CA LEU A 240 22.94 -18.91 -0.37
C LEU A 240 22.94 -17.42 -0.74
N GLY A 241 21.75 -16.87 -0.85
CA GLY A 241 21.57 -15.44 -1.10
C GLY A 241 20.53 -14.82 -0.19
N ALA A 242 20.65 -13.51 -0.03
CA ALA A 242 19.68 -12.68 0.64
C ALA A 242 19.21 -11.57 -0.29
N HIS A 243 17.98 -11.14 -0.15
CA HIS A 243 17.47 -9.99 -0.89
C HIS A 243 16.70 -9.02 0.00
N ALA A 244 16.68 -7.77 -0.45
CA ALA A 244 15.78 -6.74 0.03
C ALA A 244 15.11 -6.06 -1.16
N THR A 245 13.82 -5.80 -1.04
CA THR A 245 12.97 -5.19 -2.07
C THR A 245 12.23 -4.00 -1.49
N VAL A 246 12.13 -2.91 -2.26
CA VAL A 246 11.18 -1.81 -2.02
C VAL A 246 10.46 -1.53 -3.32
N GLY A 247 9.15 -1.38 -3.28
CA GLY A 247 8.33 -1.14 -4.46
C GLY A 247 7.20 -0.16 -4.20
N LEU A 248 6.82 0.55 -5.25
CA LEU A 248 5.66 1.42 -5.28
C LEU A 248 4.74 0.97 -6.40
N GLU A 249 3.48 0.78 -6.09
CA GLU A 249 2.46 0.23 -6.98
C GLU A 249 1.28 1.17 -7.08
N TYR A 250 0.65 1.22 -8.26
CA TYR A 250 -0.57 1.95 -8.51
C TYR A 250 -1.66 0.99 -9.00
N MET A 251 -2.78 0.94 -8.31
CA MET A 251 -3.93 0.11 -8.66
C MET A 251 -4.74 0.76 -9.79
N ILE A 252 -4.73 0.14 -10.96
CA ILE A 252 -5.54 0.57 -12.13
C ILE A 252 -6.99 0.14 -11.90
N THR A 253 -7.18 -1.10 -11.45
CA THR A 253 -8.48 -1.68 -11.08
C THR A 253 -8.37 -2.31 -9.70
N ASN A 254 -9.42 -2.91 -9.18
CA ASN A 254 -9.36 -3.66 -7.92
C ASN A 254 -8.51 -4.94 -8.01
N GLN A 255 -8.23 -5.42 -9.22
CA GLN A 255 -7.49 -6.66 -9.46
C GLN A 255 -6.14 -6.43 -10.15
N TRP A 256 -5.92 -5.29 -10.79
CA TRP A 256 -4.71 -5.04 -11.56
C TRP A 256 -3.99 -3.78 -11.10
N GLY A 257 -2.71 -3.92 -10.91
CA GLY A 257 -1.80 -2.82 -10.60
C GLY A 257 -0.58 -2.82 -11.50
N VAL A 258 0.06 -1.68 -11.58
CA VAL A 258 1.39 -1.50 -12.17
C VAL A 258 2.31 -0.89 -11.15
N GLY A 259 3.59 -1.16 -11.23
CA GLY A 259 4.50 -0.58 -10.26
C GLY A 259 5.96 -0.70 -10.67
N ILE A 260 6.78 -0.04 -9.88
CA ILE A 260 8.23 -0.07 -9.96
C ILE A 260 8.77 -0.65 -8.66
N SER A 261 9.86 -1.40 -8.76
CA SER A 261 10.57 -1.93 -7.59
C SER A 261 12.08 -1.82 -7.77
N ALA A 262 12.76 -1.54 -6.67
CA ALA A 262 14.20 -1.62 -6.55
C ALA A 262 14.55 -2.79 -5.64
N ASN A 263 15.48 -3.64 -6.08
CA ASN A 263 15.88 -4.81 -5.32
C ASN A 263 17.41 -4.85 -5.22
N THR A 264 17.90 -5.34 -4.09
CA THR A 264 19.29 -5.75 -3.93
C THR A 264 19.33 -7.23 -3.60
N ILE A 265 20.18 -7.97 -4.28
CA ILE A 265 20.36 -9.42 -4.10
C ILE A 265 21.84 -9.68 -3.88
N ASN A 266 22.15 -10.30 -2.74
CA ASN A 266 23.52 -10.67 -2.36
C ASN A 266 23.62 -12.20 -2.34
N GLY A 267 24.47 -12.77 -3.18
CA GLY A 267 24.74 -14.19 -3.23
C GLY A 267 26.15 -14.51 -2.73
N SER A 268 26.26 -15.49 -1.83
CA SER A 268 27.54 -16.07 -1.45
C SER A 268 27.78 -17.31 -2.30
N LEU A 269 28.91 -17.38 -2.97
CA LEU A 269 29.31 -18.51 -3.80
C LEU A 269 30.54 -19.18 -3.18
N PRO A 270 30.71 -20.50 -3.32
CA PRO A 270 31.94 -21.16 -2.93
C PRO A 270 33.13 -20.66 -3.75
N ASP A 271 34.32 -20.66 -3.13
CA ASP A 271 35.55 -20.22 -3.78
C ASP A 271 35.87 -21.11 -5.00
N ARG A 272 36.32 -20.49 -6.06
CA ARG A 272 36.80 -21.19 -7.23
C ARG A 272 38.19 -21.72 -6.93
N SER A 273 38.36 -23.03 -6.89
CA SER A 273 39.62 -23.69 -6.50
C SER A 273 40.83 -23.32 -7.39
N GLU A 274 40.61 -22.75 -8.55
CA GLU A 274 41.64 -22.35 -9.50
C GLU A 274 42.13 -20.90 -9.33
N VAL A 275 41.40 -20.08 -8.58
CA VAL A 275 41.76 -18.68 -8.33
C VAL A 275 42.24 -18.54 -6.86
N LYS A 276 43.52 -18.32 -6.68
CA LYS A 276 44.06 -17.99 -5.33
C LYS A 276 43.59 -16.60 -4.92
N LEU A 277 42.55 -16.55 -4.10
CA LEU A 277 42.09 -15.33 -3.47
C LEU A 277 43.13 -14.88 -2.42
N LYS A 278 43.35 -13.58 -2.26
CA LYS A 278 44.11 -13.03 -1.15
C LYS A 278 43.35 -13.27 0.16
N ASP A 279 44.08 -13.47 1.26
CA ASP A 279 43.56 -13.92 2.57
C ASP A 279 42.34 -13.19 3.18
N ASN A 280 41.82 -12.17 2.54
CA ASN A 280 40.63 -11.43 2.97
C ASN A 280 39.53 -11.24 1.88
N GLU A 281 39.64 -11.88 0.74
CA GLU A 281 38.66 -11.78 -0.34
C GLU A 281 37.62 -12.88 -0.22
N ARG A 282 36.35 -12.49 -0.06
CA ARG A 282 35.21 -13.41 -0.07
C ARG A 282 34.58 -13.42 -1.45
N THR A 283 34.25 -14.61 -1.96
CA THR A 283 33.44 -14.75 -3.16
C THR A 283 32.00 -14.45 -2.83
N GLY A 284 31.50 -13.37 -3.41
CA GLY A 284 30.11 -12.97 -3.29
C GLY A 284 29.73 -12.05 -4.43
N ILE A 285 28.47 -12.16 -4.89
CA ILE A 285 27.93 -11.30 -5.94
C ILE A 285 26.82 -10.46 -5.34
N THR A 286 26.96 -9.14 -5.47
CA THR A 286 25.92 -8.18 -5.14
C THR A 286 25.33 -7.66 -6.44
N ARG A 287 24.03 -7.83 -6.61
CA ARG A 287 23.25 -7.33 -7.73
C ARG A 287 22.22 -6.33 -7.23
N PHE A 288 22.11 -5.22 -7.91
CA PHE A 288 21.06 -4.22 -7.75
C PHE A 288 20.24 -4.14 -9.02
N ASN A 289 18.92 -4.00 -8.92
CA ASN A 289 18.05 -3.82 -10.07
C ASN A 289 16.91 -2.84 -9.81
N VAL A 290 16.38 -2.30 -10.92
CA VAL A 290 15.14 -1.52 -10.97
C VAL A 290 14.23 -2.16 -12.01
N LEU A 291 13.05 -2.56 -11.57
CA LEU A 291 12.09 -3.30 -12.38
C LEU A 291 10.75 -2.57 -12.43
N GLY A 292 10.14 -2.59 -13.62
CA GLY A 292 8.75 -2.21 -13.83
C GLY A 292 7.91 -3.46 -14.08
N GLY A 293 6.68 -3.51 -13.58
CA GLY A 293 5.90 -4.72 -13.72
C GLY A 293 4.40 -4.55 -13.51
N ILE A 294 3.71 -5.66 -13.76
CA ILE A 294 2.28 -5.80 -13.62
C ILE A 294 2.01 -6.73 -12.44
N ARG A 295 0.95 -6.41 -11.69
CA ARG A 295 0.51 -7.19 -10.54
C ARG A 295 -0.95 -7.55 -10.69
N TRP A 296 -1.25 -8.80 -10.45
CA TRP A 296 -2.61 -9.33 -10.41
C TRP A 296 -2.97 -9.74 -9.00
N TYR A 297 -4.08 -9.22 -8.51
CA TYR A 297 -4.61 -9.38 -7.17
C TYR A 297 -5.88 -10.22 -7.19
N PHE A 298 -5.99 -11.19 -6.27
CA PHE A 298 -7.14 -12.11 -6.19
C PHE A 298 -7.38 -12.67 -4.78
#